data_6a5f38a8d7c4750d4bd9f3034899a661
#
_entry.id   6a5f38a8d7c4750d4bd9f3034899a661
#
_cell.length_a   1.000
_cell.length_b   1.000
_cell.length_c   1.000
_cell.angle_alpha   90.00
_cell.angle_beta   90.00
_cell.angle_gamma   90.00
#
_symmetry.space_group_name_H-M   'P 1'
#
loop_
_entity.id
_entity.type
_entity.pdbx_description
1 polymer ?
#
loop_
_entity_poly.entity_id
_entity_poly.type
_entity_poly.pdbx_seq_one_letter_code
_entity_poly.pdbx_strand_id
1 'polypeptide(L)'
;MRLNGIYLKSMKSIKKPYIHFLGNASHDVTGSSYVIRFNTHNILLECGLIQDNRDIYSLYQANRDQTKSIKANTITCSIAPHGNHSDHMGLYPALFHNGYKGSVFIPEGNKKFLEIMWADNLKIMTSDCQKIERKWGKSAPTLFNEEDIQVALEHLVEIPYNYPIHISDDVMFEFLPSGHIINAASVLLTLTQPNGVIKRIYYSSDIGSDNPHHYIAPRQTPRQFDLGIVENTYNSPMRPNNPKDAKNDIDKIKSVINEYQCTIFPSFALARSQEILTTLYLMWSNNMLPDDIVVYYDTPLGKKLSDVYTDDSLWGEVWGWSNIIKVDSFEESKHYQSLDTKCCVIAGSGMMGAGRVLSWVKEKLPLSSTHICFIGYTPDEGLAADIKANKKFVKIEGEDIRNMANYTELRSFSSHCDYRGLLEFYSSLQCNKLALVHGNQDDKVKFAKVLQDKFVEQGKSTRVLAVQQGDKIYF
;
A
#
# COMPACT_ATOMS: atom_id res chain seq x y z
N MET A 1 -35.33 -58.53 -24.56
CA MET A 1 -34.84 -57.19 -24.98
C MET A 1 -34.77 -56.26 -23.75
N ARG A 2 -33.58 -56.02 -23.24
CA ARG A 2 -33.36 -55.07 -22.16
C ARG A 2 -32.62 -53.83 -22.78
N LEU A 3 -33.24 -52.68 -22.74
CA LEU A 3 -32.69 -51.39 -23.18
C LEU A 3 -32.23 -50.60 -22.00
N ASN A 4 -30.91 -50.41 -21.98
CA ASN A 4 -30.14 -49.26 -21.60
C ASN A 4 -30.52 -48.47 -20.33
N GLY A 5 -29.75 -48.75 -19.25
CA GLY A 5 -29.56 -47.83 -18.15
C GLY A 5 -28.73 -46.64 -18.61
N ILE A 6 -29.37 -45.48 -18.77
CA ILE A 6 -28.70 -44.19 -18.87
C ILE A 6 -28.22 -43.83 -17.47
N TYR A 7 -26.90 -43.87 -17.26
CA TYR A 7 -26.26 -43.29 -16.09
C TYR A 7 -26.48 -41.77 -16.12
N LEU A 8 -27.45 -41.27 -15.40
CA LEU A 8 -27.50 -39.90 -14.97
C LEU A 8 -26.34 -39.71 -14.01
N LYS A 9 -25.17 -39.25 -14.53
CA LYS A 9 -24.14 -38.65 -13.72
C LYS A 9 -24.83 -37.54 -12.94
N SER A 10 -24.83 -37.66 -11.60
CA SER A 10 -25.31 -36.62 -10.70
C SER A 10 -24.68 -35.31 -11.11
N MET A 11 -25.45 -34.39 -11.67
CA MET A 11 -25.03 -32.99 -11.81
C MET A 11 -24.81 -32.48 -10.40
N LYS A 12 -23.54 -32.44 -9.94
CA LYS A 12 -23.19 -31.69 -8.77
C LYS A 12 -23.75 -30.29 -8.98
N SER A 13 -24.61 -29.83 -8.11
CA SER A 13 -25.20 -28.50 -8.19
C SER A 13 -24.03 -27.49 -8.36
N ILE A 14 -23.99 -26.84 -9.51
CA ILE A 14 -22.97 -25.80 -9.79
C ILE A 14 -23.21 -24.72 -8.74
N LYS A 15 -22.30 -24.61 -7.77
CA LYS A 15 -22.40 -23.58 -6.75
C LYS A 15 -22.22 -22.24 -7.46
N LYS A 16 -23.17 -21.32 -7.25
CA LYS A 16 -23.09 -19.98 -7.82
C LYS A 16 -21.77 -19.34 -7.42
N PRO A 17 -20.99 -18.78 -8.36
CA PRO A 17 -19.72 -18.16 -8.04
C PRO A 17 -19.89 -16.90 -7.18
N TYR A 18 -18.92 -16.63 -6.30
CA TYR A 18 -18.96 -15.48 -5.43
C TYR A 18 -17.57 -15.01 -5.01
N ILE A 19 -17.48 -13.75 -4.60
CA ILE A 19 -16.33 -13.18 -3.89
C ILE A 19 -16.67 -13.12 -2.41
N HIS A 20 -15.72 -13.54 -1.57
CA HIS A 20 -15.77 -13.43 -0.12
C HIS A 20 -14.75 -12.41 0.36
N PHE A 21 -15.19 -11.36 1.03
CA PHE A 21 -14.39 -10.26 1.55
C PHE A 21 -13.87 -10.64 2.94
N LEU A 22 -12.67 -11.24 3.01
CA LEU A 22 -12.09 -11.77 4.26
C LEU A 22 -11.23 -10.76 4.99
N GLY A 23 -10.54 -9.90 4.25
CA GLY A 23 -9.55 -8.97 4.77
C GLY A 23 -10.14 -7.78 5.53
N ASN A 24 -9.35 -7.25 6.45
CA ASN A 24 -9.66 -6.02 7.19
C ASN A 24 -9.89 -4.82 6.24
N ALA A 25 -9.18 -4.74 5.12
CA ALA A 25 -9.37 -3.72 4.08
C ALA A 25 -10.77 -3.76 3.42
N SER A 26 -11.63 -4.73 3.75
CA SER A 26 -13.04 -4.69 3.36
C SER A 26 -13.81 -3.58 4.08
N HIS A 27 -13.32 -3.05 5.21
CA HIS A 27 -13.94 -1.97 5.97
C HIS A 27 -12.96 -0.90 6.48
N ASP A 28 -11.67 -1.09 6.27
CA ASP A 28 -10.59 -0.16 6.63
C ASP A 28 -9.55 -0.09 5.50
N VAL A 29 -8.38 0.50 5.74
CA VAL A 29 -7.34 0.77 4.73
C VAL A 29 -6.18 -0.23 4.70
N THR A 30 -6.14 -1.26 5.58
CA THR A 30 -5.04 -2.24 5.60
C THR A 30 -5.52 -3.67 5.72
N GLY A 31 -4.69 -4.63 5.28
CA GLY A 31 -4.99 -6.04 5.36
C GLY A 31 -5.89 -6.55 4.23
N SER A 32 -5.55 -6.23 2.99
CA SER A 32 -6.27 -6.67 1.78
C SER A 32 -6.26 -8.20 1.64
N SER A 33 -7.46 -8.81 1.56
CA SER A 33 -7.59 -10.25 1.32
C SER A 33 -9.00 -10.62 0.87
N TYR A 34 -9.15 -11.14 -0.35
CA TYR A 34 -10.43 -11.50 -0.95
C TYR A 34 -10.33 -12.87 -1.61
N VAL A 35 -11.33 -13.72 -1.47
CA VAL A 35 -11.35 -15.06 -2.10
C VAL A 35 -12.46 -15.16 -3.12
N ILE A 36 -12.09 -15.36 -4.38
CA ILE A 36 -13.03 -15.68 -5.47
C ILE A 36 -13.23 -17.19 -5.51
N ARG A 37 -14.46 -17.60 -5.38
CA ARG A 37 -14.85 -19.00 -5.55
C ARG A 37 -15.57 -19.19 -6.89
N PHE A 38 -14.92 -19.94 -7.76
CA PHE A 38 -15.39 -20.18 -9.12
C PHE A 38 -15.13 -21.63 -9.52
N ASN A 39 -16.16 -22.40 -9.87
CA ASN A 39 -16.08 -23.81 -10.20
C ASN A 39 -15.29 -24.60 -9.12
N THR A 40 -14.13 -25.14 -9.49
CA THR A 40 -13.21 -25.85 -8.59
C THR A 40 -12.10 -24.92 -8.02
N HIS A 41 -12.07 -23.67 -8.45
CA HIS A 41 -11.02 -22.71 -8.07
C HIS A 41 -11.42 -21.89 -6.85
N ASN A 42 -10.45 -21.71 -5.97
CA ASN A 42 -10.45 -20.70 -4.91
C ASN A 42 -9.25 -19.80 -5.17
N ILE A 43 -9.48 -18.64 -5.74
CA ILE A 43 -8.44 -17.68 -6.13
C ILE A 43 -8.35 -16.63 -5.03
N LEU A 44 -7.18 -16.50 -4.40
CA LEU A 44 -6.92 -15.46 -3.41
C LEU A 44 -6.42 -14.21 -4.12
N LEU A 45 -7.07 -13.08 -3.86
CA LEU A 45 -6.58 -11.75 -4.20
C LEU A 45 -5.96 -11.16 -2.94
N GLU A 46 -4.64 -11.03 -2.94
CA GLU A 46 -3.80 -10.48 -1.89
C GLU A 46 -3.87 -11.20 -0.54
N CYS A 47 -2.85 -11.00 0.29
CA CYS A 47 -2.73 -11.51 1.65
C CYS A 47 -1.99 -10.48 2.50
N GLY A 48 -2.68 -9.40 2.82
CA GLY A 48 -2.10 -8.19 3.41
C GLY A 48 -2.02 -8.24 4.93
N LEU A 49 -0.99 -7.58 5.45
CA LEU A 49 -0.81 -7.35 6.88
C LEU A 49 -1.75 -6.22 7.35
N ILE A 50 -2.42 -6.43 8.46
CA ILE A 50 -3.21 -5.39 9.13
C ILE A 50 -2.26 -4.49 9.93
N GLN A 51 -2.36 -3.19 9.70
CA GLN A 51 -1.58 -2.14 10.37
C GLN A 51 -2.51 -1.00 10.75
N ASP A 52 -2.85 -0.87 12.02
CA ASP A 52 -3.73 0.18 12.53
C ASP A 52 -3.34 0.60 13.97
N ASN A 53 -4.16 1.42 14.61
CA ASN A 53 -3.88 1.99 15.94
C ASN A 53 -4.23 1.06 17.11
N ARG A 54 -4.57 -0.21 16.87
CA ARG A 54 -4.77 -1.19 17.95
C ARG A 54 -3.49 -1.40 18.75
N ASP A 55 -3.61 -1.83 20.00
CA ASP A 55 -2.44 -2.28 20.74
C ASP A 55 -1.80 -3.50 20.07
N ILE A 56 -0.50 -3.69 20.29
CA ILE A 56 0.28 -4.72 19.57
C ILE A 56 -0.25 -6.14 19.77
N TYR A 57 -0.89 -6.45 20.91
CA TYR A 57 -1.46 -7.78 21.12
C TYR A 57 -2.75 -7.99 20.32
N SER A 58 -3.64 -7.00 20.32
CA SER A 58 -4.87 -7.01 19.52
C SER A 58 -4.55 -7.05 18.02
N LEU A 59 -3.52 -6.32 17.59
CA LEU A 59 -3.05 -6.32 16.21
C LEU A 59 -2.47 -7.69 15.79
N TYR A 60 -1.64 -8.29 16.65
CA TYR A 60 -1.13 -9.65 16.45
C TYR A 60 -2.28 -10.67 16.30
N GLN A 61 -3.29 -10.61 17.19
CA GLN A 61 -4.44 -11.51 17.11
C GLN A 61 -5.22 -11.34 15.82
N ALA A 62 -5.46 -10.10 15.38
CA ALA A 62 -6.17 -9.80 14.15
C ALA A 62 -5.45 -10.36 12.91
N ASN A 63 -4.14 -10.19 12.80
CA ASN A 63 -3.33 -10.74 11.72
C ASN A 63 -3.34 -12.28 11.71
N ARG A 64 -3.20 -12.90 12.89
CA ARG A 64 -3.30 -14.35 13.04
C ARG A 64 -4.67 -14.88 12.60
N ASP A 65 -5.73 -14.24 13.03
CA ASP A 65 -7.10 -14.69 12.76
C ASP A 65 -7.48 -14.45 11.29
N GLN A 66 -7.01 -13.34 10.67
CA GLN A 66 -7.16 -13.11 9.22
C GLN A 66 -6.48 -14.23 8.43
N THR A 67 -5.23 -14.57 8.74
CA THR A 67 -4.49 -15.64 8.03
C THR A 67 -5.21 -16.99 8.14
N LYS A 68 -5.74 -17.33 9.33
CA LYS A 68 -6.52 -18.56 9.54
C LYS A 68 -7.83 -18.57 8.77
N SER A 69 -8.50 -17.42 8.62
CA SER A 69 -9.78 -17.30 7.92
C SER A 69 -9.70 -17.65 6.44
N ILE A 70 -8.54 -17.46 5.81
CA ILE A 70 -8.28 -17.74 4.39
C ILE A 70 -8.38 -19.26 4.08
N LYS A 71 -8.07 -20.13 5.05
CA LYS A 71 -7.99 -21.59 4.88
C LYS A 71 -7.01 -21.98 3.76
N ALA A 72 -5.74 -21.69 3.99
CA ALA A 72 -4.63 -21.78 3.07
C ALA A 72 -4.62 -23.04 2.17
N ASN A 73 -4.87 -24.21 2.76
CA ASN A 73 -4.91 -25.50 2.06
C ASN A 73 -6.07 -25.65 1.04
N THR A 74 -7.01 -24.72 1.00
CA THR A 74 -8.12 -24.72 0.03
C THR A 74 -7.88 -23.76 -1.14
N ILE A 75 -6.89 -22.89 -1.06
CA ILE A 75 -6.55 -21.93 -2.11
C ILE A 75 -5.82 -22.62 -3.24
N THR A 76 -6.29 -22.43 -4.46
CA THR A 76 -5.71 -23.05 -5.67
C THR A 76 -4.56 -22.22 -6.25
N CYS A 77 -4.71 -20.89 -6.25
CA CYS A 77 -3.66 -19.94 -6.64
C CYS A 77 -3.95 -18.58 -6.01
N SER A 78 -2.96 -17.69 -6.05
CA SER A 78 -3.12 -16.33 -5.61
C SER A 78 -2.64 -15.34 -6.66
N ILE A 79 -3.32 -14.19 -6.75
CA ILE A 79 -2.99 -13.07 -7.63
C ILE A 79 -2.84 -11.83 -6.76
N ALA A 80 -1.65 -11.22 -6.78
CA ALA A 80 -1.32 -10.10 -5.90
C ALA A 80 -0.78 -8.93 -6.72
N PRO A 81 -1.68 -8.06 -7.20
CA PRO A 81 -1.31 -6.96 -8.10
C PRO A 81 -0.47 -5.88 -7.43
N HIS A 82 -0.60 -5.67 -6.13
CA HIS A 82 0.24 -4.73 -5.38
C HIS A 82 1.43 -5.47 -4.74
N GLY A 83 2.33 -5.93 -5.60
CA GLY A 83 3.36 -6.91 -5.27
C GLY A 83 4.52 -6.44 -4.37
N ASN A 84 4.45 -5.25 -3.73
CA ASN A 84 5.57 -4.69 -2.98
C ASN A 84 5.18 -3.90 -1.72
N HIS A 85 3.93 -3.99 -1.24
CA HIS A 85 3.48 -3.29 -0.04
C HIS A 85 2.94 -4.26 1.02
N SER A 86 3.22 -4.00 2.32
CA SER A 86 2.93 -4.95 3.40
C SER A 86 1.44 -5.19 3.64
N ASP A 87 0.57 -4.19 3.47
CA ASP A 87 -0.88 -4.30 3.65
C ASP A 87 -1.59 -5.07 2.51
N HIS A 88 -0.84 -5.45 1.47
CA HIS A 88 -1.26 -6.33 0.38
C HIS A 88 -0.53 -7.67 0.38
N MET A 89 0.75 -7.69 0.79
CA MET A 89 1.64 -8.87 0.65
C MET A 89 2.22 -9.39 1.97
N GLY A 90 2.04 -8.67 3.08
CA GLY A 90 2.80 -8.92 4.32
C GLY A 90 2.54 -10.26 5.00
N LEU A 91 1.42 -10.95 4.71
CA LEU A 91 1.06 -12.23 5.32
C LEU A 91 1.26 -13.45 4.39
N TYR A 92 1.84 -13.30 3.20
CA TYR A 92 2.10 -14.46 2.34
C TYR A 92 3.01 -15.50 2.99
N PRO A 93 4.15 -15.17 3.65
CA PRO A 93 4.92 -16.18 4.36
C PRO A 93 4.10 -16.92 5.41
N ALA A 94 3.21 -16.22 6.14
CA ALA A 94 2.30 -16.86 7.09
C ALA A 94 1.24 -17.76 6.40
N LEU A 95 0.84 -17.45 5.17
CA LEU A 95 -0.05 -18.28 4.37
C LEU A 95 0.62 -19.62 4.01
N PHE A 96 1.91 -19.57 3.61
CA PHE A 96 2.72 -20.77 3.36
C PHE A 96 2.96 -21.58 4.63
N HIS A 97 3.27 -20.93 5.75
CA HIS A 97 3.33 -21.57 7.07
C HIS A 97 2.05 -22.34 7.41
N ASN A 98 0.89 -21.83 7.02
CA ASN A 98 -0.43 -22.45 7.22
C ASN A 98 -0.80 -23.47 6.11
N GLY A 99 0.14 -23.89 5.27
CA GLY A 99 -0.02 -25.00 4.33
C GLY A 99 -0.50 -24.62 2.92
N TYR A 100 -0.40 -23.37 2.50
CA TYR A 100 -0.54 -23.00 1.10
C TYR A 100 0.62 -23.61 0.27
N LYS A 101 0.32 -24.04 -0.96
CA LYS A 101 1.28 -24.71 -1.86
C LYS A 101 1.16 -24.26 -3.31
N GLY A 102 0.29 -23.29 -3.58
CA GLY A 102 0.06 -22.78 -4.93
C GLY A 102 1.03 -21.67 -5.33
N SER A 103 0.95 -21.25 -6.60
CA SER A 103 1.70 -20.09 -7.10
C SER A 103 1.07 -18.78 -6.65
N VAL A 104 1.91 -17.77 -6.44
CA VAL A 104 1.51 -16.38 -6.23
C VAL A 104 1.96 -15.57 -7.43
N PHE A 105 1.02 -15.12 -8.24
CA PHE A 105 1.28 -14.28 -9.40
C PHE A 105 1.40 -12.82 -8.97
N ILE A 106 2.51 -12.17 -9.34
CA ILE A 106 2.82 -10.77 -9.03
C ILE A 106 3.27 -10.05 -10.30
N PRO A 107 3.12 -8.71 -10.38
CA PRO A 107 3.71 -7.94 -11.47
C PRO A 107 5.24 -8.04 -11.46
N GLU A 108 5.83 -8.03 -12.65
CA GLU A 108 7.29 -8.11 -12.86
C GLU A 108 8.04 -7.02 -12.09
N GLY A 109 9.22 -7.37 -11.55
CA GLY A 109 10.11 -6.49 -10.79
C GLY A 109 9.80 -6.40 -9.29
N ASN A 110 8.81 -7.15 -8.77
CA ASN A 110 8.43 -7.06 -7.36
C ASN A 110 9.15 -8.04 -6.43
N LYS A 111 9.71 -9.13 -6.93
CA LYS A 111 10.30 -10.19 -6.09
C LYS A 111 11.39 -9.68 -5.16
N LYS A 112 12.28 -8.81 -5.67
CA LYS A 112 13.37 -8.22 -4.87
C LYS A 112 12.86 -7.31 -3.75
N PHE A 113 11.77 -6.57 -4.01
CA PHE A 113 11.12 -5.76 -2.97
C PHE A 113 10.53 -6.62 -1.87
N LEU A 114 9.85 -7.72 -2.23
CA LEU A 114 9.23 -8.64 -1.27
C LEU A 114 10.24 -9.34 -0.37
N GLU A 115 11.39 -9.75 -0.89
CA GLU A 115 12.47 -10.31 -0.09
C GLU A 115 12.90 -9.36 1.03
N ILE A 116 13.11 -8.08 0.70
CA ILE A 116 13.49 -7.04 1.66
C ILE A 116 12.36 -6.76 2.65
N MET A 117 11.12 -6.61 2.14
CA MET A 117 9.95 -6.26 2.95
C MET A 117 9.57 -7.36 3.94
N TRP A 118 9.57 -8.64 3.51
CA TRP A 118 9.23 -9.75 4.40
C TRP A 118 10.28 -9.98 5.49
N ALA A 119 11.57 -9.78 5.17
CA ALA A 119 12.62 -9.81 6.17
C ALA A 119 12.47 -8.71 7.22
N ASP A 120 12.09 -7.49 6.82
CA ASP A 120 11.82 -6.38 7.74
C ASP A 120 10.55 -6.64 8.57
N ASN A 121 9.47 -7.13 7.95
CA ASN A 121 8.23 -7.51 8.64
C ASN A 121 8.49 -8.58 9.70
N LEU A 122 9.31 -9.59 9.42
CA LEU A 122 9.67 -10.63 10.39
C LEU A 122 10.45 -10.05 11.57
N LYS A 123 11.40 -9.14 11.31
CA LYS A 123 12.16 -8.46 12.37
C LYS A 123 11.26 -7.64 13.29
N ILE A 124 10.33 -6.86 12.73
CA ILE A 124 9.36 -6.07 13.51
C ILE A 124 8.45 -7.01 14.30
N MET A 125 7.88 -8.04 13.66
CA MET A 125 7.00 -9.02 14.29
C MET A 125 7.70 -9.74 15.45
N THR A 126 8.95 -10.15 15.30
CA THR A 126 9.75 -10.78 16.37
C THR A 126 9.89 -9.86 17.57
N SER A 127 10.21 -8.58 17.36
CA SER A 127 10.29 -7.59 18.42
C SER A 127 8.96 -7.40 19.15
N ASP A 128 7.87 -7.35 18.39
CA ASP A 128 6.53 -7.13 18.95
C ASP A 128 6.03 -8.36 19.70
N CYS A 129 6.29 -9.58 19.22
CA CYS A 129 6.00 -10.82 19.94
C CYS A 129 6.73 -10.86 21.28
N GLN A 130 8.00 -10.48 21.35
CA GLN A 130 8.76 -10.37 22.60
C GLN A 130 8.20 -9.32 23.56
N LYS A 131 7.69 -8.19 23.04
CA LYS A 131 7.00 -7.17 23.85
C LYS A 131 5.68 -7.70 24.40
N ILE A 132 4.91 -8.45 23.60
CA ILE A 132 3.67 -9.10 24.03
C ILE A 132 3.93 -10.06 25.18
N GLU A 133 4.91 -10.94 25.05
CA GLU A 133 5.27 -11.89 26.10
C GLU A 133 5.68 -11.18 27.40
N ARG A 134 6.52 -10.15 27.30
CA ARG A 134 6.96 -9.36 28.46
C ARG A 134 5.84 -8.57 29.13
N LYS A 135 4.94 -7.94 28.35
CA LYS A 135 3.92 -7.03 28.88
C LYS A 135 2.67 -7.74 29.34
N TRP A 136 2.25 -8.80 28.66
CA TRP A 136 0.99 -9.51 28.93
C TRP A 136 1.18 -10.95 29.43
N GLY A 137 2.42 -11.47 29.47
CA GLY A 137 2.70 -12.85 29.86
C GLY A 137 2.05 -13.89 28.95
N LYS A 138 1.75 -13.52 27.69
CA LYS A 138 1.06 -14.37 26.74
C LYS A 138 2.03 -14.86 25.67
N SER A 139 1.98 -16.15 25.36
CA SER A 139 2.75 -16.70 24.23
C SER A 139 2.22 -16.12 22.91
N ALA A 140 3.13 -15.52 22.15
CA ALA A 140 2.87 -14.94 20.84
C ALA A 140 4.02 -15.33 19.89
N PRO A 141 4.01 -16.57 19.34
CA PRO A 141 5.01 -16.94 18.34
C PRO A 141 4.82 -16.11 17.07
N THR A 142 5.89 -15.85 16.36
CA THR A 142 5.81 -15.18 15.05
C THR A 142 4.89 -15.97 14.11
N LEU A 143 4.15 -15.26 13.26
CA LEU A 143 3.19 -15.90 12.33
C LEU A 143 3.90 -16.67 11.21
N PHE A 144 5.16 -16.40 10.99
CA PHE A 144 6.05 -17.07 10.03
C PHE A 144 7.51 -16.89 10.47
N ASN A 145 8.42 -17.58 9.81
CA ASN A 145 9.87 -17.56 10.04
C ASN A 145 10.65 -17.33 8.72
N GLU A 146 11.97 -17.38 8.77
CA GLU A 146 12.83 -17.19 7.59
C GLU A 146 12.64 -18.28 6.52
N GLU A 147 12.41 -19.54 6.92
CA GLU A 147 12.15 -20.65 5.99
C GLU A 147 10.82 -20.41 5.23
N ASP A 148 9.79 -19.94 5.91
CA ASP A 148 8.50 -19.60 5.28
C ASP A 148 8.66 -18.46 4.25
N ILE A 149 9.56 -17.50 4.50
CA ILE A 149 9.92 -16.45 3.52
C ILE A 149 10.55 -17.07 2.28
N GLN A 150 11.52 -17.97 2.44
CA GLN A 150 12.19 -18.61 1.30
C GLN A 150 11.20 -19.43 0.48
N VAL A 151 10.34 -20.22 1.13
CA VAL A 151 9.28 -20.98 0.46
C VAL A 151 8.34 -20.03 -0.30
N ALA A 152 7.93 -18.92 0.30
CA ALA A 152 7.08 -17.94 -0.37
C ALA A 152 7.76 -17.33 -1.61
N LEU A 153 9.04 -16.97 -1.53
CA LEU A 153 9.81 -16.43 -2.65
C LEU A 153 9.96 -17.40 -3.82
N GLU A 154 10.07 -18.71 -3.53
CA GLU A 154 10.14 -19.77 -4.56
C GLU A 154 8.82 -19.93 -5.33
N HIS A 155 7.69 -19.59 -4.71
CA HIS A 155 6.36 -19.71 -5.32
C HIS A 155 5.87 -18.43 -6.02
N LEU A 156 6.68 -17.35 -6.02
CA LEU A 156 6.38 -16.13 -6.76
C LEU A 156 6.60 -16.33 -8.26
N VAL A 157 5.60 -15.93 -9.04
CA VAL A 157 5.65 -15.93 -10.50
C VAL A 157 5.44 -14.48 -10.98
N GLU A 158 6.48 -13.89 -11.50
CA GLU A 158 6.46 -12.51 -12.01
C GLU A 158 5.87 -12.47 -13.43
N ILE A 159 4.92 -11.58 -13.66
CA ILE A 159 4.15 -11.46 -14.91
C ILE A 159 4.21 -10.00 -15.39
N PRO A 160 4.59 -9.73 -16.65
CA PRO A 160 4.56 -8.39 -17.20
C PRO A 160 3.13 -7.84 -17.34
N TYR A 161 3.00 -6.51 -17.38
CA TYR A 161 1.72 -5.87 -17.67
C TYR A 161 1.18 -6.25 -19.05
N ASN A 162 -0.15 -6.26 -19.16
CA ASN A 162 -0.87 -6.52 -20.41
C ASN A 162 -0.57 -7.90 -21.04
N TYR A 163 -0.08 -8.84 -20.25
CA TYR A 163 0.17 -10.21 -20.69
C TYR A 163 -0.87 -11.16 -20.09
N PRO A 164 -1.77 -11.76 -20.90
CA PRO A 164 -2.80 -12.65 -20.40
C PRO A 164 -2.22 -14.00 -19.97
N ILE A 165 -2.53 -14.43 -18.75
CA ILE A 165 -2.10 -15.70 -18.15
C ILE A 165 -3.31 -16.60 -17.99
N HIS A 166 -3.26 -17.80 -18.55
CA HIS A 166 -4.22 -18.85 -18.31
C HIS A 166 -3.79 -19.69 -17.10
N ILE A 167 -4.59 -19.62 -16.02
CA ILE A 167 -4.44 -20.50 -14.85
C ILE A 167 -5.02 -21.89 -15.18
N SER A 168 -6.11 -21.91 -15.97
CA SER A 168 -6.81 -23.10 -16.47
C SER A 168 -7.61 -22.73 -17.74
N ASP A 169 -8.33 -23.71 -18.32
CA ASP A 169 -9.18 -23.46 -19.48
C ASP A 169 -10.33 -22.49 -19.18
N ASP A 170 -10.74 -22.37 -17.92
CA ASP A 170 -11.87 -21.55 -17.48
C ASP A 170 -11.47 -20.31 -16.68
N VAL A 171 -10.16 -20.07 -16.41
CA VAL A 171 -9.65 -18.95 -15.65
C VAL A 171 -8.44 -18.32 -16.33
N MET A 172 -8.55 -17.05 -16.67
CA MET A 172 -7.47 -16.21 -17.22
C MET A 172 -7.44 -14.87 -16.49
N PHE A 173 -6.26 -14.27 -16.34
CA PHE A 173 -6.11 -12.90 -15.85
C PHE A 173 -5.03 -12.15 -16.59
N GLU A 174 -5.03 -10.83 -16.43
CA GLU A 174 -3.96 -9.92 -16.88
C GLU A 174 -3.75 -8.81 -15.84
N PHE A 175 -2.49 -8.38 -15.67
CA PHE A 175 -2.14 -7.20 -14.91
C PHE A 175 -2.22 -5.95 -15.78
N LEU A 176 -2.83 -4.89 -15.24
CA LEU A 176 -2.88 -3.55 -15.85
C LEU A 176 -2.15 -2.57 -14.94
N PRO A 177 -1.34 -1.64 -15.44
CA PRO A 177 -0.73 -0.61 -14.61
C PRO A 177 -1.78 0.12 -13.76
N SER A 178 -1.51 0.31 -12.48
CA SER A 178 -2.46 0.96 -11.55
C SER A 178 -2.17 2.46 -11.33
N GLY A 179 -1.00 2.95 -11.72
CA GLY A 179 -0.58 4.35 -11.52
C GLY A 179 -0.24 4.70 -10.08
N HIS A 180 -0.20 3.72 -9.17
CA HIS A 180 -0.06 3.95 -7.74
C HIS A 180 1.41 4.11 -7.29
N ILE A 181 2.17 3.05 -7.36
CA ILE A 181 3.62 3.04 -7.09
C ILE A 181 4.33 2.16 -8.12
N ILE A 182 5.67 2.12 -8.06
CA ILE A 182 6.46 1.28 -8.96
C ILE A 182 5.96 -0.17 -8.93
N ASN A 183 5.78 -0.76 -10.11
CA ASN A 183 5.35 -2.14 -10.32
C ASN A 183 4.00 -2.52 -9.69
N ALA A 184 3.17 -1.54 -9.30
CA ALA A 184 1.81 -1.81 -8.85
C ALA A 184 0.84 -1.97 -10.02
N ALA A 185 -0.10 -2.90 -9.89
CA ALA A 185 -1.07 -3.24 -10.92
C ALA A 185 -2.50 -3.29 -10.38
N SER A 186 -3.45 -3.25 -11.30
CA SER A 186 -4.80 -3.78 -11.18
C SER A 186 -4.90 -5.14 -11.87
N VAL A 187 -5.96 -5.89 -11.64
CA VAL A 187 -6.21 -7.18 -12.29
C VAL A 187 -7.50 -7.15 -13.07
N LEU A 188 -7.48 -7.65 -14.30
CA LEU A 188 -8.69 -8.04 -15.00
C LEU A 188 -8.73 -9.57 -15.11
N LEU A 189 -9.62 -10.19 -14.34
CA LEU A 189 -9.84 -11.62 -14.30
C LEU A 189 -11.00 -12.00 -15.23
N THR A 190 -10.80 -12.99 -16.10
CA THR A 190 -11.79 -13.54 -17.02
C THR A 190 -12.13 -14.98 -16.62
N LEU A 191 -13.40 -15.24 -16.36
CA LEU A 191 -13.92 -16.51 -15.88
C LEU A 191 -14.93 -17.07 -16.91
N THR A 192 -14.68 -18.25 -17.43
CA THR A 192 -15.58 -18.92 -18.40
C THR A 192 -16.42 -19.96 -17.68
N GLN A 193 -17.72 -19.74 -17.59
CA GLN A 193 -18.64 -20.70 -16.97
C GLN A 193 -18.82 -21.95 -17.84
N PRO A 194 -19.23 -23.09 -17.27
CA PRO A 194 -19.42 -24.34 -18.03
C PRO A 194 -20.43 -24.26 -19.20
N ASN A 195 -21.33 -23.25 -19.16
CA ASN A 195 -22.30 -22.97 -20.22
C ASN A 195 -21.74 -21.99 -21.29
N GLY A 196 -20.44 -21.64 -21.23
CA GLY A 196 -19.77 -20.71 -22.15
C GLY A 196 -19.96 -19.23 -21.82
N VAL A 197 -20.71 -18.90 -20.78
CA VAL A 197 -20.86 -17.47 -20.35
C VAL A 197 -19.56 -16.98 -19.72
N ILE A 198 -19.06 -15.86 -20.24
CA ILE A 198 -17.86 -15.20 -19.74
C ILE A 198 -18.27 -14.15 -18.70
N LYS A 199 -17.59 -14.18 -17.56
CA LYS A 199 -17.66 -13.18 -16.51
C LYS A 199 -16.29 -12.51 -16.33
N ARG A 200 -16.26 -11.17 -16.24
CA ARG A 200 -15.04 -10.43 -15.98
C ARG A 200 -15.14 -9.72 -14.64
N ILE A 201 -14.06 -9.83 -13.86
CA ILE A 201 -13.90 -9.16 -12.56
C ILE A 201 -12.70 -8.24 -12.68
N TYR A 202 -12.90 -6.97 -12.37
CA TYR A 202 -11.84 -6.01 -12.21
C TYR A 202 -11.52 -5.85 -10.74
N TYR A 203 -10.26 -6.04 -10.35
CA TYR A 203 -9.76 -5.69 -9.03
C TYR A 203 -8.76 -4.55 -9.19
N SER A 204 -9.10 -3.37 -8.65
CA SER A 204 -8.23 -2.21 -8.81
C SER A 204 -6.91 -2.34 -8.06
N SER A 205 -6.90 -3.07 -6.93
CA SER A 205 -5.91 -2.87 -5.88
C SER A 205 -5.81 -1.38 -5.56
N ASP A 206 -4.67 -0.86 -5.14
CA ASP A 206 -4.48 0.57 -4.98
C ASP A 206 -4.22 1.23 -6.32
N ILE A 207 -4.90 2.35 -6.58
CA ILE A 207 -4.77 3.10 -7.82
C ILE A 207 -4.24 4.52 -7.58
N GLY A 208 -3.44 4.96 -8.51
CA GLY A 208 -2.87 6.31 -8.53
C GLY A 208 -3.54 7.25 -9.51
N SER A 209 -2.86 8.35 -9.78
CA SER A 209 -3.25 9.38 -10.74
C SER A 209 -3.07 8.89 -12.19
N ASP A 210 -3.76 9.55 -13.12
CA ASP A 210 -3.54 9.38 -14.57
C ASP A 210 -2.18 9.93 -15.01
N ASN A 211 -1.61 10.84 -14.23
CA ASN A 211 -0.27 11.39 -14.41
C ASN A 211 0.56 11.10 -13.15
N PRO A 212 1.04 9.86 -12.99
CA PRO A 212 1.81 9.46 -11.83
C PRO A 212 3.19 10.12 -11.83
N HIS A 213 3.85 10.05 -10.68
CA HIS A 213 5.23 10.50 -10.54
C HIS A 213 6.19 9.65 -11.39
N HIS A 214 7.45 10.11 -11.51
CA HIS A 214 8.53 9.40 -12.20
C HIS A 214 8.58 7.91 -11.79
N TYR A 215 8.99 7.04 -12.70
CA TYR A 215 9.14 5.58 -12.53
C TYR A 215 7.84 4.78 -12.41
N ILE A 216 6.67 5.42 -12.46
CA ILE A 216 5.39 4.76 -12.29
C ILE A 216 4.66 4.72 -13.63
N ALA A 217 4.28 3.53 -14.06
CA ALA A 217 3.48 3.38 -15.27
C ALA A 217 2.08 4.01 -15.09
N PRO A 218 1.60 4.84 -16.02
CA PRO A 218 0.28 5.47 -15.95
C PRO A 218 -0.84 4.45 -15.78
N ARG A 219 -1.87 4.79 -14.97
CA ARG A 219 -3.04 3.94 -14.78
C ARG A 219 -3.72 3.62 -16.11
N GLN A 220 -4.03 2.36 -16.32
CA GLN A 220 -4.75 1.87 -17.47
C GLN A 220 -6.23 1.62 -17.14
N THR A 221 -7.13 2.14 -17.98
CA THR A 221 -8.57 1.85 -17.84
C THR A 221 -8.86 0.42 -18.32
N PRO A 222 -9.52 -0.42 -17.50
CA PRO A 222 -9.89 -1.77 -17.92
C PRO A 222 -10.98 -1.74 -19.00
N ARG A 223 -11.00 -2.77 -19.85
CA ARG A 223 -12.16 -3.02 -20.71
C ARG A 223 -13.40 -3.36 -19.87
N GLN A 224 -14.58 -3.38 -20.50
CA GLN A 224 -15.86 -3.68 -19.82
C GLN A 224 -15.80 -5.00 -18.99
N PHE A 225 -16.38 -4.95 -17.78
CA PHE A 225 -16.41 -6.05 -16.83
C PHE A 225 -17.77 -6.13 -16.10
N ASP A 226 -18.03 -7.25 -15.42
CA ASP A 226 -19.31 -7.48 -14.70
C ASP A 226 -19.27 -6.93 -13.27
N LEU A 227 -18.16 -7.13 -12.57
CA LEU A 227 -17.99 -6.77 -11.17
C LEU A 227 -16.62 -6.16 -10.94
N GLY A 228 -16.58 -4.96 -10.33
CA GLY A 228 -15.36 -4.36 -9.82
C GLY A 228 -15.24 -4.50 -8.31
N ILE A 229 -14.04 -4.79 -7.83
CA ILE A 229 -13.59 -4.58 -6.46
C ILE A 229 -12.63 -3.42 -6.52
N VAL A 230 -12.99 -2.27 -5.94
CA VAL A 230 -12.24 -1.03 -6.17
C VAL A 230 -11.91 -0.33 -4.88
N GLU A 231 -10.69 0.22 -4.79
CA GLU A 231 -10.18 0.91 -3.62
C GLU A 231 -10.95 2.21 -3.34
N ASN A 232 -10.92 2.64 -2.10
CA ASN A 232 -11.63 3.85 -1.68
C ASN A 232 -10.90 4.58 -0.55
N THR A 233 -9.59 4.73 -0.66
CA THR A 233 -8.72 5.33 0.37
C THR A 233 -9.03 6.80 0.59
N TYR A 234 -9.10 7.60 -0.49
CA TYR A 234 -9.50 9.01 -0.42
C TYR A 234 -10.99 9.19 -0.73
N ASN A 235 -11.83 8.63 0.11
CA ASN A 235 -13.28 8.60 -0.03
C ASN A 235 -14.03 9.81 0.54
N SER A 236 -13.30 10.84 1.00
CA SER A 236 -13.87 12.06 1.55
C SER A 236 -13.22 13.29 0.90
N PRO A 237 -14.01 14.30 0.48
CA PRO A 237 -13.48 15.55 -0.05
C PRO A 237 -12.71 16.38 0.99
N MET A 238 -12.84 16.02 2.26
CA MET A 238 -12.13 16.68 3.38
C MET A 238 -10.68 16.18 3.52
N ARG A 239 -10.34 15.03 2.91
CA ARG A 239 -8.98 14.48 2.93
C ARG A 239 -8.15 15.14 1.83
N PRO A 240 -7.12 15.91 2.19
CA PRO A 240 -6.34 16.65 1.22
C PRO A 240 -5.36 15.70 0.50
N ASN A 241 -5.67 15.36 -0.71
CA ASN A 241 -4.71 14.93 -1.72
C ASN A 241 -5.05 15.67 -3.01
N ASN A 242 -4.09 16.39 -3.59
CA ASN A 242 -4.33 17.13 -4.81
C ASN A 242 -3.07 17.14 -5.69
N PRO A 243 -2.98 16.23 -6.67
CA PRO A 243 -1.85 16.20 -7.62
C PRO A 243 -1.64 17.52 -8.37
N LYS A 244 -2.70 18.34 -8.51
CA LYS A 244 -2.61 19.66 -9.15
C LYS A 244 -1.85 20.69 -8.32
N ASP A 245 -1.60 20.41 -7.04
CA ASP A 245 -0.84 21.28 -6.14
C ASP A 245 0.70 21.09 -6.27
N ALA A 246 1.19 20.24 -7.18
CA ALA A 246 2.60 19.91 -7.32
C ALA A 246 3.49 21.17 -7.45
N LYS A 247 3.11 22.13 -8.28
CA LYS A 247 3.86 23.38 -8.42
C LYS A 247 3.90 24.18 -7.11
N ASN A 248 2.76 24.30 -6.44
CA ASN A 248 2.65 25.02 -5.17
C ASN A 248 3.48 24.32 -4.08
N ASP A 249 3.51 22.99 -4.06
CA ASP A 249 4.30 22.22 -3.10
C ASP A 249 5.82 22.35 -3.37
N ILE A 250 6.24 22.41 -4.63
CA ILE A 250 7.64 22.71 -5.00
C ILE A 250 8.04 24.12 -4.51
N ASP A 251 7.19 25.14 -4.70
CA ASP A 251 7.44 26.50 -4.24
C ASP A 251 7.54 26.55 -2.70
N LYS A 252 6.69 25.80 -1.98
CA LYS A 252 6.78 25.67 -0.52
C LYS A 252 8.08 25.00 -0.09
N ILE A 253 8.47 23.89 -0.71
CA ILE A 253 9.73 23.18 -0.41
C ILE A 253 10.90 24.13 -0.59
N LYS A 254 10.94 24.88 -1.70
CA LYS A 254 11.98 25.88 -1.95
C LYS A 254 12.04 26.94 -0.85
N SER A 255 10.89 27.51 -0.48
CA SER A 255 10.82 28.54 0.56
C SER A 255 11.33 28.00 1.90
N VAL A 256 10.84 26.83 2.31
CA VAL A 256 11.22 26.19 3.59
C VAL A 256 12.71 25.89 3.64
N ILE A 257 13.28 25.27 2.60
CA ILE A 257 14.72 24.96 2.57
C ILE A 257 15.58 26.20 2.62
N ASN A 258 15.16 27.30 2.00
CA ASN A 258 15.90 28.56 2.06
C ASN A 258 15.84 29.22 3.45
N GLU A 259 14.71 29.11 4.14
CA GLU A 259 14.43 29.78 5.41
C GLU A 259 15.00 29.04 6.63
N TYR A 260 14.88 27.70 6.66
CA TYR A 260 15.19 26.90 7.84
C TYR A 260 16.54 26.21 7.75
N GLN A 261 17.16 25.97 8.93
CA GLN A 261 18.43 25.26 9.04
C GLN A 261 18.28 23.76 8.83
N CYS A 262 17.17 23.16 9.32
CA CYS A 262 16.88 21.76 9.18
C CYS A 262 15.45 21.54 8.66
N THR A 263 15.32 20.90 7.51
CA THR A 263 14.02 20.51 6.94
C THR A 263 13.86 19.00 7.00
N ILE A 264 12.89 18.49 7.78
CA ILE A 264 12.64 17.07 7.98
C ILE A 264 11.44 16.64 7.13
N PHE A 265 11.61 15.57 6.36
CA PHE A 265 10.58 14.91 5.56
C PHE A 265 10.31 13.51 6.14
N PRO A 266 9.30 13.34 7.02
CA PRO A 266 8.86 12.04 7.48
C PRO A 266 8.36 11.23 6.27
N SER A 267 8.97 10.06 5.99
CA SER A 267 8.74 9.33 4.75
C SER A 267 8.52 7.83 4.97
N PHE A 268 7.62 7.24 4.19
CA PHE A 268 7.58 5.80 4.04
C PHE A 268 8.81 5.30 3.27
N ALA A 269 9.26 4.11 3.59
CA ALA A 269 10.48 3.53 3.04
C ALA A 269 10.40 3.27 1.53
N LEU A 270 9.21 2.91 1.04
CA LEU A 270 8.96 2.67 -0.38
C LEU A 270 8.10 3.80 -0.96
N ALA A 271 8.39 4.19 -2.17
CA ALA A 271 7.78 5.24 -2.99
C ALA A 271 8.02 6.66 -2.47
N ARG A 272 7.58 7.01 -1.26
CA ARG A 272 7.65 8.39 -0.75
C ARG A 272 9.07 8.91 -0.57
N SER A 273 9.96 8.12 0.00
CA SER A 273 11.35 8.53 0.20
C SER A 273 12.09 8.69 -1.12
N GLN A 274 11.80 7.86 -2.12
CA GLN A 274 12.36 7.98 -3.47
C GLN A 274 11.79 9.20 -4.20
N GLU A 275 10.49 9.44 -4.06
CA GLU A 275 9.80 10.55 -4.71
C GLU A 275 10.29 11.91 -4.21
N ILE A 276 10.36 12.12 -2.89
CA ILE A 276 10.89 13.37 -2.34
C ILE A 276 12.36 13.56 -2.69
N LEU A 277 13.16 12.50 -2.68
CA LEU A 277 14.56 12.56 -3.09
C LEU A 277 14.69 12.96 -4.55
N THR A 278 13.90 12.37 -5.46
CA THR A 278 13.86 12.76 -6.88
C THR A 278 13.45 14.22 -7.04
N THR A 279 12.45 14.67 -6.29
CA THR A 279 12.00 16.06 -6.32
C THR A 279 13.12 17.02 -5.90
N LEU A 280 13.83 16.72 -4.81
CA LEU A 280 14.98 17.54 -4.36
C LEU A 280 16.10 17.56 -5.38
N TYR A 281 16.43 16.41 -5.99
CA TYR A 281 17.41 16.33 -7.06
C TYR A 281 17.03 17.19 -8.28
N LEU A 282 15.78 17.08 -8.75
CA LEU A 282 15.30 17.85 -9.88
C LEU A 282 15.24 19.36 -9.57
N MET A 283 14.90 19.75 -8.36
CA MET A 283 14.97 21.14 -7.94
C MET A 283 16.42 21.66 -7.93
N TRP A 284 17.36 20.86 -7.41
CA TRP A 284 18.77 21.20 -7.38
C TRP A 284 19.35 21.31 -8.82
N SER A 285 19.11 20.33 -9.68
CA SER A 285 19.59 20.30 -11.06
C SER A 285 19.04 21.46 -11.93
N ASN A 286 17.88 22.01 -11.54
CA ASN A 286 17.30 23.21 -12.15
C ASN A 286 17.66 24.54 -11.43
N ASN A 287 18.70 24.56 -10.59
CA ASN A 287 19.17 25.72 -9.84
C ASN A 287 18.10 26.36 -8.93
N MET A 288 17.19 25.55 -8.41
CA MET A 288 16.14 25.98 -7.49
C MET A 288 16.57 25.86 -6.01
N LEU A 289 17.58 25.04 -5.72
CA LEU A 289 18.17 24.82 -4.39
C LEU A 289 19.67 25.19 -4.40
N PRO A 290 20.28 25.47 -3.23
CA PRO A 290 21.72 25.73 -3.12
C PRO A 290 22.56 24.55 -3.62
N ASP A 291 23.71 24.83 -4.26
CA ASP A 291 24.62 23.79 -4.80
C ASP A 291 25.17 22.88 -3.70
N ASP A 292 25.36 23.41 -2.50
CA ASP A 292 25.92 22.76 -1.32
C ASP A 292 24.86 22.17 -0.37
N ILE A 293 23.61 22.05 -0.80
CA ILE A 293 22.54 21.45 0.01
C ILE A 293 22.92 20.02 0.43
N VAL A 294 22.81 19.70 1.71
CA VAL A 294 23.04 18.34 2.23
C VAL A 294 21.72 17.63 2.43
N VAL A 295 21.59 16.41 1.93
CA VAL A 295 20.42 15.56 2.10
C VAL A 295 20.80 14.30 2.86
N TYR A 296 20.40 14.19 4.12
CA TYR A 296 20.53 12.96 4.90
C TYR A 296 19.40 12.00 4.56
N TYR A 297 19.75 10.87 3.96
CA TYR A 297 18.81 9.77 3.68
C TYR A 297 18.90 8.74 4.80
N ASP A 298 18.12 8.94 5.87
CA ASP A 298 18.18 8.16 7.12
C ASP A 298 16.93 7.26 7.27
N THR A 299 16.82 6.33 6.35
CA THR A 299 15.79 5.28 6.35
C THR A 299 16.43 3.94 5.93
N PRO A 300 16.84 3.08 6.88
CA PRO A 300 17.57 1.84 6.56
C PRO A 300 16.81 0.90 5.62
N LEU A 301 15.50 0.75 5.82
CA LEU A 301 14.64 0.01 4.91
C LEU A 301 14.54 0.70 3.55
N GLY A 302 14.32 2.02 3.55
CA GLY A 302 14.25 2.83 2.33
C GLY A 302 15.53 2.74 1.50
N LYS A 303 16.71 2.72 2.14
CA LYS A 303 17.99 2.53 1.45
C LYS A 303 18.05 1.20 0.71
N LYS A 304 17.73 0.08 1.37
CA LYS A 304 17.69 -1.24 0.74
C LYS A 304 16.73 -1.30 -0.43
N LEU A 305 15.54 -0.70 -0.27
CA LEU A 305 14.53 -0.63 -1.33
C LEU A 305 14.99 0.28 -2.48
N SER A 306 15.70 1.36 -2.19
CA SER A 306 16.27 2.28 -3.19
C SER A 306 17.36 1.62 -4.03
N ASP A 307 18.15 0.71 -3.45
CA ASP A 307 19.19 -0.06 -4.16
C ASP A 307 18.60 -1.01 -5.22
N VAL A 308 17.34 -1.39 -5.09
CA VAL A 308 16.64 -2.29 -6.04
C VAL A 308 15.47 -1.62 -6.76
N TYR A 309 15.35 -0.27 -6.68
CA TYR A 309 14.16 0.46 -7.07
C TYR A 309 13.88 0.36 -8.55
N THR A 310 14.78 0.81 -9.42
CA THR A 310 14.60 0.75 -10.88
C THR A 310 15.92 0.93 -11.59
N ASP A 311 16.02 0.41 -12.81
CA ASP A 311 17.16 0.63 -13.71
C ASP A 311 16.97 1.89 -14.59
N ASP A 312 15.98 2.73 -14.29
CA ASP A 312 15.77 3.99 -14.99
C ASP A 312 16.97 4.94 -14.85
N SER A 313 17.37 5.58 -15.93
CA SER A 313 18.54 6.46 -15.96
C SER A 313 18.41 7.64 -14.98
N LEU A 314 17.22 8.21 -14.84
CA LEU A 314 16.96 9.29 -13.89
C LEU A 314 17.17 8.82 -12.45
N TRP A 315 16.69 7.61 -12.07
CA TRP A 315 16.93 7.10 -10.73
C TRP A 315 18.42 6.86 -10.47
N GLY A 316 19.16 6.39 -11.46
CA GLY A 316 20.62 6.24 -11.37
C GLY A 316 21.32 7.56 -11.01
N GLU A 317 20.92 8.68 -11.66
CA GLU A 317 21.42 10.03 -11.37
C GLU A 317 21.01 10.48 -9.95
N VAL A 318 19.73 10.32 -9.59
CA VAL A 318 19.20 10.69 -8.28
C VAL A 318 19.93 9.93 -7.17
N TRP A 319 20.02 8.60 -7.29
CA TRP A 319 20.65 7.76 -6.27
C TRP A 319 22.18 7.91 -6.20
N GLY A 320 22.80 8.36 -7.29
CA GLY A 320 24.21 8.72 -7.38
C GLY A 320 24.54 10.18 -7.03
N TRP A 321 23.54 11.01 -6.68
CA TRP A 321 23.72 12.43 -6.41
C TRP A 321 24.70 12.66 -5.23
N SER A 322 25.75 13.48 -5.45
CA SER A 322 26.84 13.70 -4.49
C SER A 322 26.42 14.37 -3.19
N ASN A 323 25.28 15.06 -3.18
CA ASN A 323 24.78 15.79 -2.01
C ASN A 323 23.99 14.89 -1.04
N ILE A 324 23.75 13.61 -1.41
CA ILE A 324 23.10 12.64 -0.54
C ILE A 324 24.12 11.97 0.39
N ILE A 325 23.81 11.98 1.67
CA ILE A 325 24.49 11.15 2.68
C ILE A 325 23.55 10.02 3.07
N LYS A 326 23.89 8.81 2.61
CA LYS A 326 23.14 7.57 2.91
C LYS A 326 23.57 7.07 4.28
N VAL A 327 22.70 7.23 5.29
CA VAL A 327 23.03 6.93 6.69
C VAL A 327 22.90 5.42 6.94
N ASP A 328 23.97 4.76 7.37
CA ASP A 328 24.04 3.30 7.55
C ASP A 328 23.73 2.86 8.98
N SER A 329 24.27 3.55 9.98
CA SER A 329 24.17 3.13 11.37
C SER A 329 23.35 4.13 12.23
N PHE A 330 23.02 3.68 13.44
CA PHE A 330 22.37 4.58 14.41
C PHE A 330 23.36 5.59 14.96
N GLU A 331 24.61 5.23 15.10
CA GLU A 331 25.70 6.06 15.56
C GLU A 331 25.97 7.21 14.57
N GLU A 332 26.02 6.90 13.27
CA GLU A 332 26.11 7.94 12.22
C GLU A 332 24.91 8.88 12.24
N SER A 333 23.70 8.33 12.38
CA SER A 333 22.47 9.12 12.49
C SER A 333 22.59 10.12 13.66
N LYS A 334 23.02 9.66 14.85
CA LYS A 334 23.25 10.52 16.02
C LYS A 334 24.33 11.56 15.79
N HIS A 335 25.41 11.20 15.12
CA HIS A 335 26.44 12.14 14.75
C HIS A 335 25.89 13.27 13.86
N TYR A 336 25.18 12.94 12.78
CA TYR A 336 24.60 13.94 11.88
C TYR A 336 23.53 14.81 12.56
N GLN A 337 22.73 14.24 13.47
CA GLN A 337 21.76 14.99 14.27
C GLN A 337 22.42 16.06 15.14
N SER A 338 23.64 15.83 15.65
CA SER A 338 24.37 16.77 16.49
C SER A 338 25.01 17.93 15.73
N LEU A 339 25.11 17.84 14.40
CA LEU A 339 25.74 18.88 13.58
C LEU A 339 24.78 20.06 13.39
N ASP A 340 25.37 21.26 13.36
CA ASP A 340 24.69 22.52 13.00
C ASP A 340 24.88 22.84 11.51
N THR A 341 24.55 21.83 10.67
CA THR A 341 24.66 21.95 9.22
C THR A 341 23.29 22.22 8.63
N LYS A 342 23.19 23.13 7.66
CA LYS A 342 21.96 23.33 6.90
C LYS A 342 21.67 22.09 6.06
N CYS A 343 20.51 21.47 6.29
CA CYS A 343 20.24 20.15 5.71
C CYS A 343 18.75 19.86 5.47
N CYS A 344 18.52 18.95 4.55
CA CYS A 344 17.29 18.19 4.40
C CYS A 344 17.47 16.80 5.02
N VAL A 345 16.42 16.27 5.63
CA VAL A 345 16.42 14.93 6.24
C VAL A 345 15.23 14.15 5.72
N ILE A 346 15.49 13.03 5.05
CA ILE A 346 14.46 12.08 4.65
C ILE A 346 14.55 10.88 5.60
N ALA A 347 13.57 10.72 6.50
CA ALA A 347 13.64 9.73 7.56
C ALA A 347 12.33 8.92 7.73
N GLY A 348 12.46 7.61 7.95
CA GLY A 348 11.32 6.71 8.28
C GLY A 348 11.01 6.73 9.79
N SER A 349 9.78 6.53 10.19
CA SER A 349 8.57 6.23 9.45
C SER A 349 7.79 7.49 9.05
N GLY A 350 7.00 7.38 7.97
CA GLY A 350 6.19 8.50 7.48
C GLY A 350 5.07 8.94 8.44
N MET A 351 4.55 8.03 9.27
CA MET A 351 3.53 8.35 10.30
C MET A 351 4.13 8.84 11.62
N MET A 352 5.46 8.91 11.75
CA MET A 352 6.18 9.31 12.96
C MET A 352 5.84 8.47 14.21
N GLY A 353 5.37 7.25 14.05
CA GLY A 353 5.08 6.32 15.16
C GLY A 353 6.29 5.53 15.63
N ALA A 354 7.34 5.42 14.82
CA ALA A 354 8.56 4.67 15.10
C ALA A 354 9.69 5.09 14.15
N GLY A 355 10.87 4.52 14.30
CA GLY A 355 11.98 4.63 13.36
C GLY A 355 12.89 5.84 13.56
N ARG A 356 13.78 6.06 12.61
CA ARG A 356 14.83 7.11 12.66
C ARG A 356 14.28 8.52 12.80
N VAL A 357 13.11 8.78 12.21
CA VAL A 357 12.46 10.10 12.28
C VAL A 357 12.22 10.57 13.72
N LEU A 358 11.89 9.64 14.65
CA LEU A 358 11.70 10.01 16.06
C LEU A 358 12.94 10.61 16.68
N SER A 359 14.11 10.03 16.37
CA SER A 359 15.39 10.52 16.87
C SER A 359 15.74 11.93 16.32
N TRP A 360 15.52 12.16 15.02
CA TRP A 360 15.68 13.47 14.41
C TRP A 360 14.75 14.52 14.99
N VAL A 361 13.47 14.17 15.13
CA VAL A 361 12.47 15.08 15.69
C VAL A 361 12.75 15.36 17.16
N LYS A 362 13.14 14.37 17.97
CA LYS A 362 13.51 14.58 19.37
C LYS A 362 14.64 15.61 19.53
N GLU A 363 15.65 15.55 18.66
CA GLU A 363 16.80 16.44 18.70
C GLU A 363 16.50 17.83 18.12
N LYS A 364 15.76 17.93 17.00
CA LYS A 364 15.59 19.16 16.25
C LYS A 364 14.29 19.93 16.57
N LEU A 365 13.25 19.28 17.12
CA LEU A 365 11.97 19.91 17.45
C LEU A 365 12.08 21.10 18.42
N PRO A 366 13.01 21.11 19.40
CA PRO A 366 13.22 22.28 20.28
C PRO A 366 13.82 23.51 19.61
N LEU A 367 14.24 23.40 18.34
CA LEU A 367 14.90 24.49 17.61
C LEU A 367 13.88 25.14 16.64
N SER A 368 13.70 26.46 16.77
CA SER A 368 12.83 27.25 15.89
C SER A 368 13.34 27.32 14.44
N SER A 369 14.59 26.94 14.20
CA SER A 369 15.22 26.81 12.89
C SER A 369 14.91 25.47 12.20
N THR A 370 14.04 24.65 12.79
CA THR A 370 13.58 23.37 12.23
C THR A 370 12.22 23.52 11.56
N HIS A 371 12.05 22.87 10.43
CA HIS A 371 10.78 22.75 9.72
C HIS A 371 10.45 21.29 9.39
N ILE A 372 9.20 20.88 9.57
CA ILE A 372 8.74 19.53 9.24
C ILE A 372 7.79 19.59 8.03
N CYS A 373 8.15 18.93 6.94
CA CYS A 373 7.32 18.81 5.73
C CYS A 373 6.61 17.46 5.72
N PHE A 374 5.32 17.42 6.03
CA PHE A 374 4.52 16.21 5.93
C PHE A 374 4.17 15.93 4.47
N ILE A 375 4.69 14.84 3.91
CA ILE A 375 4.57 14.45 2.49
C ILE A 375 3.57 13.31 2.25
N GLY A 376 2.83 12.90 3.25
CA GLY A 376 1.90 11.77 3.15
C GLY A 376 0.81 11.84 4.20
N TYR A 377 0.04 10.76 4.28
CA TYR A 377 -0.97 10.60 5.31
C TYR A 377 -0.33 10.65 6.71
N THR A 378 -0.92 11.45 7.57
CA THR A 378 -0.61 11.48 9.00
C THR A 378 -1.87 11.09 9.78
N PRO A 379 -1.77 10.19 10.77
CA PRO A 379 -2.91 9.84 11.63
C PRO A 379 -3.47 11.07 12.36
N ASP A 380 -4.76 11.02 12.71
CA ASP A 380 -5.44 12.08 13.46
C ASP A 380 -5.02 12.12 14.94
N GLU A 381 -4.27 11.11 15.40
CA GLU A 381 -3.71 10.98 16.74
C GLU A 381 -2.21 10.66 16.67
N GLY A 382 -1.49 10.92 17.78
CA GLY A 382 -0.07 10.65 17.92
C GLY A 382 0.82 11.86 17.65
N LEU A 383 2.14 11.63 17.52
CA LEU A 383 3.16 12.68 17.47
C LEU A 383 2.93 13.68 16.32
N ALA A 384 2.64 13.19 15.13
CA ALA A 384 2.40 14.06 13.96
C ALA A 384 1.19 14.97 14.17
N ALA A 385 0.08 14.44 14.72
CA ALA A 385 -1.11 15.23 15.04
C ALA A 385 -0.81 16.28 16.14
N ASP A 386 -0.05 15.91 17.16
CA ASP A 386 0.33 16.81 18.25
C ASP A 386 1.19 17.98 17.75
N ILE A 387 2.12 17.72 16.83
CA ILE A 387 2.95 18.76 16.19
C ILE A 387 2.07 19.69 15.35
N LYS A 388 1.17 19.14 14.53
CA LYS A 388 0.24 19.91 13.69
C LYS A 388 -0.76 20.73 14.51
N ALA A 389 -1.13 20.24 15.69
CA ALA A 389 -1.94 21.00 16.65
C ALA A 389 -1.16 22.09 17.40
N ASN A 390 0.13 22.28 17.08
CA ASN A 390 1.03 23.24 17.74
C ASN A 390 1.05 23.07 19.27
N LYS A 391 0.98 21.81 19.77
CA LYS A 391 1.13 21.56 21.21
C LYS A 391 2.51 22.01 21.67
N LYS A 392 2.55 22.78 22.76
CA LYS A 392 3.79 23.34 23.31
C LYS A 392 4.83 22.28 23.71
N PHE A 393 4.34 21.12 24.17
CA PHE A 393 5.13 19.93 24.45
C PHE A 393 4.48 18.71 23.80
N VAL A 394 5.29 17.82 23.28
CA VAL A 394 4.88 16.55 22.68
C VAL A 394 5.65 15.40 23.32
N LYS A 395 5.04 14.21 23.41
CA LYS A 395 5.71 13.03 23.96
C LYS A 395 6.44 12.25 22.87
N ILE A 396 7.76 12.07 23.06
CA ILE A 396 8.60 11.21 22.21
C ILE A 396 9.31 10.22 23.13
N GLU A 397 9.07 8.92 22.94
CA GLU A 397 9.66 7.85 23.76
C GLU A 397 9.51 8.05 25.28
N GLY A 398 8.39 8.63 25.70
CA GLY A 398 8.07 8.88 27.10
C GLY A 398 8.59 10.21 27.66
N GLU A 399 9.38 10.95 26.92
CA GLU A 399 9.92 12.27 27.31
C GLU A 399 9.05 13.41 26.75
N ASP A 400 8.87 14.47 27.51
CA ASP A 400 8.19 15.70 27.08
C ASP A 400 9.17 16.61 26.35
N ILE A 401 9.04 16.72 25.04
CA ILE A 401 9.91 17.53 24.17
C ILE A 401 9.18 18.82 23.80
N ARG A 402 9.88 19.95 23.94
CA ARG A 402 9.35 21.27 23.56
C ARG A 402 9.21 21.37 22.05
N ASN A 403 8.02 21.73 21.57
CA ASN A 403 7.75 21.93 20.17
C ASN A 403 7.95 23.40 19.80
N MET A 404 9.01 23.70 19.04
CA MET A 404 9.32 25.03 18.51
C MET A 404 9.46 25.04 16.99
N ALA A 405 9.39 23.86 16.35
CA ALA A 405 9.46 23.73 14.90
C ALA A 405 8.18 24.21 14.22
N ASN A 406 8.32 24.68 12.99
CA ASN A 406 7.20 24.93 12.10
C ASN A 406 6.90 23.68 11.25
N TYR A 407 5.74 23.65 10.60
CA TYR A 407 5.41 22.57 9.69
C TYR A 407 4.65 23.04 8.44
N THR A 408 4.72 22.21 7.39
CA THR A 408 3.96 22.36 6.15
C THR A 408 3.40 21.02 5.73
N GLU A 409 2.16 21.00 5.20
CA GLU A 409 1.59 19.84 4.54
C GLU A 409 1.76 19.99 3.02
N LEU A 410 2.36 18.98 2.40
CA LEU A 410 2.52 18.86 0.96
C LEU A 410 1.48 17.86 0.45
N ARG A 411 0.62 18.31 -0.44
CA ARG A 411 -0.59 17.56 -0.83
C ARG A 411 -0.46 16.78 -2.13
N SER A 412 0.60 17.03 -2.91
CA SER A 412 0.81 16.40 -4.21
C SER A 412 1.53 15.06 -4.15
N PHE A 413 2.08 14.69 -2.99
CA PHE A 413 2.93 13.51 -2.84
C PHE A 413 2.18 12.21 -2.53
N SER A 414 0.86 12.18 -2.45
CA SER A 414 0.13 10.92 -2.26
C SER A 414 0.10 10.09 -3.54
N SER A 415 0.42 8.78 -3.45
CA SER A 415 0.34 7.87 -4.58
C SER A 415 -1.10 7.45 -4.91
N HIS A 416 -2.02 7.52 -3.93
CA HIS A 416 -3.42 7.19 -4.19
C HIS A 416 -4.09 8.29 -5.02
N CYS A 417 -5.00 7.85 -5.87
CA CYS A 417 -5.90 8.74 -6.57
C CYS A 417 -6.74 9.56 -5.57
N ASP A 418 -6.90 10.86 -5.83
CA ASP A 418 -7.70 11.73 -4.96
C ASP A 418 -9.21 11.46 -5.08
N TYR A 419 -10.01 12.06 -4.19
CA TYR A 419 -11.47 11.91 -4.18
C TYR A 419 -12.11 12.19 -5.54
N ARG A 420 -11.68 13.25 -6.22
CA ARG A 420 -12.25 13.65 -7.53
C ARG A 420 -11.82 12.68 -8.62
N GLY A 421 -10.55 12.32 -8.65
CA GLY A 421 -10.01 11.33 -9.57
C GLY A 421 -10.66 9.96 -9.41
N LEU A 422 -10.92 9.50 -8.16
CA LEU A 422 -11.67 8.28 -7.89
C LEU A 422 -13.11 8.38 -8.45
N LEU A 423 -13.79 9.49 -8.19
CA LEU A 423 -15.16 9.70 -8.65
C LEU A 423 -15.25 9.76 -10.19
N GLU A 424 -14.34 10.48 -10.83
CA GLU A 424 -14.26 10.58 -12.28
C GLU A 424 -13.92 9.23 -12.91
N PHE A 425 -12.90 8.55 -12.41
CA PHE A 425 -12.48 7.26 -12.93
C PHE A 425 -13.58 6.20 -12.79
N TYR A 426 -14.14 6.03 -11.59
CA TYR A 426 -15.16 4.99 -11.38
C TYR A 426 -16.45 5.28 -12.13
N SER A 427 -16.89 6.54 -12.22
CA SER A 427 -18.06 6.89 -12.99
C SER A 427 -17.88 6.71 -14.51
N SER A 428 -16.64 6.67 -15.01
CA SER A 428 -16.35 6.38 -16.42
C SER A 428 -16.46 4.90 -16.76
N LEU A 429 -16.35 3.99 -15.77
CA LEU A 429 -16.30 2.54 -15.99
C LEU A 429 -17.64 1.98 -16.52
N GLN A 430 -17.53 0.89 -17.28
CA GLN A 430 -18.67 0.13 -17.81
C GLN A 430 -18.76 -1.22 -17.11
N CYS A 431 -19.65 -1.33 -16.13
CA CYS A 431 -19.83 -2.52 -15.30
C CYS A 431 -21.23 -2.62 -14.72
N ASN A 432 -21.57 -3.82 -14.20
CA ASN A 432 -22.86 -4.06 -13.55
C ASN A 432 -22.83 -3.69 -12.06
N LYS A 433 -21.69 -3.93 -11.38
CA LYS A 433 -21.53 -3.70 -9.95
C LYS A 433 -20.12 -3.18 -9.63
N LEU A 434 -20.02 -2.30 -8.64
CA LEU A 434 -18.77 -1.89 -7.99
C LEU A 434 -18.86 -2.16 -6.49
N ALA A 435 -17.92 -2.92 -5.95
CA ALA A 435 -17.74 -3.15 -4.52
C ALA A 435 -16.58 -2.28 -4.03
N LEU A 436 -16.87 -1.34 -3.15
CA LEU A 436 -15.86 -0.45 -2.57
C LEU A 436 -15.17 -1.13 -1.39
N VAL A 437 -13.84 -1.13 -1.41
CA VAL A 437 -12.94 -1.69 -0.38
C VAL A 437 -11.86 -0.67 -0.04
N HIS A 438 -10.95 -0.99 0.89
CA HIS A 438 -9.75 -0.22 1.18
C HIS A 438 -10.07 1.26 1.48
N GLY A 439 -10.85 1.48 2.55
CA GLY A 439 -11.24 2.81 2.97
C GLY A 439 -12.09 2.79 4.24
N ASN A 440 -12.07 3.91 4.97
CA ASN A 440 -12.89 4.08 6.17
C ASN A 440 -14.36 3.80 5.87
N GLN A 441 -15.01 3.00 6.71
CA GLN A 441 -16.36 2.48 6.45
C GLN A 441 -17.43 3.59 6.34
N ASP A 442 -17.39 4.59 7.22
CA ASP A 442 -18.40 5.64 7.24
C ASP A 442 -18.33 6.53 6.00
N ASP A 443 -17.12 6.90 5.61
CA ASP A 443 -16.90 7.71 4.41
C ASP A 443 -17.12 6.89 3.13
N LYS A 444 -16.84 5.58 3.14
CA LYS A 444 -17.13 4.67 2.05
C LYS A 444 -18.62 4.59 1.72
N VAL A 445 -19.47 4.54 2.75
CA VAL A 445 -20.93 4.56 2.56
C VAL A 445 -21.39 5.88 1.92
N LYS A 446 -20.83 7.01 2.35
CA LYS A 446 -21.11 8.34 1.75
C LYS A 446 -20.64 8.40 0.29
N PHE A 447 -19.42 7.94 0.02
CA PHE A 447 -18.86 7.90 -1.34
C PHE A 447 -19.68 6.98 -2.26
N ALA A 448 -20.11 5.82 -1.77
CA ALA A 448 -20.96 4.90 -2.52
C ALA A 448 -22.25 5.57 -2.98
N LYS A 449 -22.87 6.38 -2.13
CA LYS A 449 -24.07 7.14 -2.48
C LYS A 449 -23.79 8.16 -3.58
N VAL A 450 -22.74 8.97 -3.41
CA VAL A 450 -22.35 9.98 -4.42
C VAL A 450 -22.04 9.33 -5.76
N LEU A 451 -21.30 8.23 -5.78
CA LEU A 451 -20.99 7.51 -7.00
C LEU A 451 -22.23 6.86 -7.63
N GLN A 452 -23.15 6.32 -6.80
CA GLN A 452 -24.43 5.78 -7.29
C GLN A 452 -25.28 6.87 -7.97
N ASP A 453 -25.39 8.04 -7.35
CA ASP A 453 -26.13 9.18 -7.91
C ASP A 453 -25.51 9.61 -9.26
N LYS A 454 -24.17 9.62 -9.35
CA LYS A 454 -23.44 9.91 -10.59
C LYS A 454 -23.76 8.92 -11.71
N PHE A 455 -23.85 7.62 -11.41
CA PHE A 455 -24.25 6.61 -12.40
C PHE A 455 -25.71 6.83 -12.87
N VAL A 456 -26.62 7.16 -11.96
CA VAL A 456 -28.01 7.46 -12.31
C VAL A 456 -28.09 8.70 -13.22
N GLU A 457 -27.37 9.78 -12.91
CA GLU A 457 -27.26 10.98 -13.76
C GLU A 457 -26.77 10.67 -15.18
N GLN A 458 -25.86 9.69 -15.30
CA GLN A 458 -25.33 9.21 -16.59
C GLN A 458 -26.23 8.19 -17.31
N GLY A 459 -27.39 7.84 -16.73
CA GLY A 459 -28.28 6.81 -17.28
C GLY A 459 -27.74 5.39 -17.20
N LYS A 460 -26.76 5.13 -16.33
CA LYS A 460 -26.13 3.81 -16.13
C LYS A 460 -26.83 3.03 -15.02
N SER A 461 -26.97 1.71 -15.20
CA SER A 461 -27.59 0.79 -14.22
C SER A 461 -26.59 0.18 -13.22
N THR A 462 -25.36 0.65 -13.17
CA THR A 462 -24.31 0.15 -12.29
C THR A 462 -24.73 0.30 -10.81
N ARG A 463 -24.58 -0.79 -10.03
CA ARG A 463 -24.83 -0.77 -8.57
C ARG A 463 -23.53 -0.60 -7.81
N VAL A 464 -23.51 0.35 -6.87
CA VAL A 464 -22.38 0.60 -5.98
C VAL A 464 -22.66 -0.02 -4.60
N LEU A 465 -21.71 -0.77 -4.07
CA LEU A 465 -21.82 -1.52 -2.81
C LEU A 465 -20.67 -1.11 -1.87
N ALA A 466 -21.01 -0.60 -0.70
CA ALA A 466 -20.05 -0.42 0.39
C ALA A 466 -19.97 -1.73 1.19
N VAL A 467 -18.99 -2.56 0.88
CA VAL A 467 -18.86 -3.90 1.49
C VAL A 467 -18.16 -3.85 2.86
N GLN A 468 -18.37 -4.91 3.63
CA GLN A 468 -17.76 -5.12 4.93
C GLN A 468 -17.04 -6.47 4.98
N GLN A 469 -16.20 -6.66 5.99
CA GLN A 469 -15.56 -7.95 6.25
C GLN A 469 -16.62 -9.04 6.49
N GLY A 470 -16.47 -10.18 5.83
CA GLY A 470 -17.40 -11.30 5.88
C GLY A 470 -18.47 -11.31 4.78
N ASP A 471 -18.66 -10.19 4.06
CA ASP A 471 -19.64 -10.13 2.96
C ASP A 471 -19.30 -11.09 1.82
N LYS A 472 -20.36 -11.46 1.08
CA LYS A 472 -20.26 -12.26 -0.15
C LYS A 472 -21.07 -11.62 -1.27
N ILE A 473 -20.42 -11.42 -2.41
CA ILE A 473 -21.08 -10.93 -3.63
C ILE A 473 -21.12 -12.07 -4.66
N TYR A 474 -22.33 -12.44 -5.07
CA TYR A 474 -22.55 -13.42 -6.12
C TYR A 474 -22.60 -12.74 -7.51
N PHE A 475 -22.04 -13.40 -8.54
CA PHE A 475 -21.95 -12.88 -9.91
C PHE A 475 -22.19 -13.94 -10.99
#